data_e6164143cc2e226857b60b3fa67cacfe
#
_entry.id   e6164143cc2e226857b60b3fa67cacfe
#
_cell.length_a   1.000
_cell.length_b   1.000
_cell.length_c   1.000
_cell.angle_alpha   90.00
_cell.angle_beta   90.00
_cell.angle_gamma   90.00
#
_symmetry.space_group_name_H-M   'P 1'
#
loop_
_entity.id
_entity.type
_entity.pdbx_description
1 polymer ?
#
loop_
_entity_poly.entity_id
_entity_poly.type
_entity_poly.pdbx_seq_one_letter_code
_entity_poly.pdbx_strand_id
1 'polypeptide(L)'
;SRSQKSLLVERGPEAAVQLNGWYNRTDLNCGNPDRPSFQCSGVMLRATETNPAFLPWDPSPGSIQSGGVSFSWLRMDNNFSSLVFNYSNGFIFYPALDTPPGKDDNIAVLCAFPMDADTFNRNTLQGCGSNTAYPLESRPCEEQGITTAQQWISHFNQGANKYRYQCGWNVRAGQQDTANRFYQNILARQAMSQQWWAIQNELRLATWPTGYGANLPIQSFFYQVGKSGALANARNDQMRYYENYGQVIPIIRLTLPSTVNDKATFAYSEADQGIGEPLTLDTSPAHLQGVAIVTSTLPPSPDTDASMQRRAFGGNPPYRYRSSNSSIAYVDSITGKVTSFGNGSATITVRDQSGQEKSYPLSISNVFIIIKSGRFAQFSPCLSILSGMGARLPSLSEWEKFYFSYDRRLQISSNYAWTATPTKIPGTHWAFVPDIGYLEAYISDGPNQVSAECIGIKLK
;
A
#
# COMPACT_ATOMS: atom_id res chain seq x y z
N SER A 1 -23.11 -25.78 -4.44
CA SER A 1 -21.93 -24.93 -4.63
C SER A 1 -20.69 -25.57 -4.02
N ARG A 2 -19.56 -25.45 -4.69
CA ARG A 2 -18.28 -25.93 -4.15
C ARG A 2 -17.82 -25.05 -3.00
N SER A 3 -17.16 -25.69 -2.01
CA SER A 3 -16.48 -24.92 -0.97
C SER A 3 -15.29 -24.14 -1.55
N GLN A 4 -14.89 -23.06 -0.88
CA GLN A 4 -13.73 -22.25 -1.29
C GLN A 4 -12.45 -23.10 -1.26
N LYS A 5 -12.31 -23.98 -0.27
CA LYS A 5 -11.19 -24.92 -0.15
C LYS A 5 -11.12 -25.87 -1.34
N SER A 6 -12.25 -26.44 -1.79
CA SER A 6 -12.32 -27.31 -2.95
C SER A 6 -11.86 -26.61 -4.22
N LEU A 7 -12.27 -25.36 -4.42
CA LEU A 7 -11.83 -24.55 -5.59
C LEU A 7 -10.33 -24.32 -5.58
N LEU A 8 -9.73 -24.04 -4.43
CA LEU A 8 -8.28 -23.83 -4.30
C LEU A 8 -7.50 -25.12 -4.53
N VAL A 9 -7.97 -26.26 -4.02
CA VAL A 9 -7.32 -27.56 -4.24
C VAL A 9 -7.31 -27.95 -5.72
N GLU A 10 -8.35 -27.61 -6.45
CA GLU A 10 -8.44 -27.86 -7.89
C GLU A 10 -7.61 -26.88 -8.71
N ARG A 11 -7.73 -25.57 -8.46
CA ARG A 11 -7.14 -24.51 -9.30
C ARG A 11 -5.70 -24.16 -8.94
N GLY A 12 -5.31 -24.33 -7.69
CA GLY A 12 -4.00 -23.91 -7.23
C GLY A 12 -2.84 -24.68 -7.87
N PRO A 13 -2.86 -26.04 -7.89
CA PRO A 13 -1.84 -26.82 -8.59
C PRO A 13 -1.76 -26.49 -10.07
N GLU A 14 -2.90 -26.31 -10.74
CA GLU A 14 -2.96 -25.91 -12.14
C GLU A 14 -2.31 -24.54 -12.36
N ALA A 15 -2.58 -23.58 -11.47
CA ALA A 15 -1.99 -22.25 -11.56
C ALA A 15 -0.45 -22.31 -11.51
N ALA A 16 0.11 -23.12 -10.61
CA ALA A 16 1.56 -23.31 -10.54
C ALA A 16 2.13 -23.94 -11.82
N VAL A 17 1.45 -24.93 -12.38
CA VAL A 17 1.85 -25.56 -13.65
C VAL A 17 1.83 -24.54 -14.79
N GLN A 18 0.80 -23.72 -14.89
CA GLN A 18 0.70 -22.65 -15.88
C GLN A 18 1.85 -21.66 -15.75
N LEU A 19 2.15 -21.20 -14.53
CA LEU A 19 3.22 -20.21 -14.28
C LEU A 19 4.59 -20.77 -14.69
N ASN A 20 4.91 -21.99 -14.30
CA ASN A 20 6.16 -22.64 -14.71
C ASN A 20 6.21 -22.82 -16.23
N GLY A 21 5.08 -23.15 -16.85
CA GLY A 21 4.97 -23.28 -18.31
C GLY A 21 5.27 -21.96 -19.03
N TRP A 22 4.63 -20.87 -18.63
CA TRP A 22 4.87 -19.55 -19.21
C TRP A 22 6.31 -19.06 -18.95
N TYR A 23 6.81 -19.27 -17.76
CA TYR A 23 8.17 -18.88 -17.41
C TYR A 23 9.23 -19.58 -18.28
N ASN A 24 9.02 -20.85 -18.61
CA ASN A 24 9.96 -21.66 -19.38
C ASN A 24 9.79 -21.53 -20.91
N ARG A 25 8.74 -20.87 -21.40
CA ARG A 25 8.56 -20.62 -22.83
C ARG A 25 9.40 -19.43 -23.27
N THR A 26 10.11 -19.59 -24.38
CA THR A 26 10.99 -18.55 -24.95
C THR A 26 10.50 -18.10 -26.32
N ASP A 27 9.18 -18.03 -26.48
CA ASP A 27 8.56 -17.56 -27.73
C ASP A 27 9.04 -16.15 -28.08
N LEU A 28 9.27 -15.93 -29.35
CA LEU A 28 9.74 -14.66 -29.88
C LEU A 28 8.60 -13.66 -30.08
N ASN A 29 7.48 -14.13 -30.63
CA ASN A 29 6.39 -13.26 -31.05
C ASN A 29 5.02 -13.96 -31.05
N CYS A 30 4.80 -14.95 -30.23
CA CYS A 30 3.55 -15.70 -30.14
C CYS A 30 3.01 -16.22 -31.51
N GLY A 31 3.91 -16.48 -32.46
CA GLY A 31 3.56 -16.94 -33.79
C GLY A 31 3.08 -15.85 -34.76
N ASN A 32 3.14 -14.59 -34.36
CA ASN A 32 2.71 -13.45 -35.18
C ASN A 32 3.63 -12.25 -34.91
N PRO A 33 4.24 -11.61 -35.94
CA PRO A 33 5.12 -10.46 -35.78
C PRO A 33 4.51 -9.26 -35.04
N ASP A 34 3.19 -9.16 -35.01
CA ASP A 34 2.49 -8.07 -34.32
C ASP A 34 2.11 -8.42 -32.87
N ARG A 35 2.45 -9.62 -32.41
CA ARG A 35 2.14 -10.09 -31.06
C ARG A 35 3.41 -10.30 -30.26
N PRO A 36 3.76 -9.36 -29.38
CA PRO A 36 4.94 -9.53 -28.53
C PRO A 36 4.78 -10.70 -27.57
N SER A 37 5.89 -11.31 -27.21
CA SER A 37 5.94 -12.56 -26.43
C SER A 37 5.25 -12.50 -25.08
N PHE A 38 5.07 -11.33 -24.47
CA PHE A 38 4.34 -11.22 -23.20
C PHE A 38 2.84 -11.61 -23.33
N GLN A 39 2.30 -11.69 -24.54
CA GLN A 39 0.91 -12.11 -24.74
C GLN A 39 0.72 -13.62 -24.61
N CYS A 40 1.77 -14.41 -24.67
CA CYS A 40 1.69 -15.89 -24.64
C CYS A 40 2.69 -16.55 -23.70
N SER A 41 3.64 -15.83 -23.16
CA SER A 41 4.72 -16.40 -22.34
C SER A 41 5.19 -15.43 -21.27
N GLY A 42 6.03 -15.92 -20.37
CA GLY A 42 6.51 -15.14 -19.23
C GLY A 42 5.44 -14.94 -18.16
N VAL A 43 5.85 -14.38 -17.06
CA VAL A 43 5.01 -14.11 -15.89
C VAL A 43 4.95 -12.59 -15.67
N MET A 44 3.79 -12.02 -15.91
CA MET A 44 3.51 -10.59 -15.69
C MET A 44 3.09 -10.39 -14.25
N LEU A 45 3.97 -9.86 -13.43
CA LEU A 45 3.73 -9.70 -12.00
C LEU A 45 3.87 -8.25 -11.54
N ARG A 46 3.10 -7.92 -10.53
CA ARG A 46 3.26 -6.67 -9.79
C ARG A 46 3.52 -6.97 -8.33
N ALA A 47 4.67 -6.55 -7.84
CA ALA A 47 4.95 -6.52 -6.42
C ALA A 47 4.29 -5.27 -5.80
N THR A 48 3.64 -5.44 -4.67
CA THR A 48 2.86 -4.38 -4.04
C THR A 48 3.20 -4.23 -2.57
N GLU A 49 3.01 -3.02 -2.09
CA GLU A 49 3.01 -2.73 -0.68
C GLU A 49 1.61 -3.01 -0.10
N THR A 50 1.57 -3.57 1.10
CA THR A 50 0.32 -3.69 1.84
C THR A 50 -0.08 -2.32 2.37
N ASN A 51 -1.10 -1.72 1.76
CA ASN A 51 -1.65 -0.44 2.17
C ASN A 51 -3.15 -0.58 2.39
N PRO A 52 -3.66 -0.32 3.61
CA PRO A 52 -5.10 -0.43 3.89
C PRO A 52 -5.95 0.59 3.14
N ALA A 53 -5.37 1.69 2.66
CA ALA A 53 -6.09 2.74 1.95
C ALA A 53 -6.39 2.40 0.48
N PHE A 54 -5.66 1.44 -0.12
CA PHE A 54 -5.80 1.08 -1.53
C PHE A 54 -5.92 -0.42 -1.71
N LEU A 55 -6.71 -0.82 -2.72
CA LEU A 55 -6.68 -2.20 -3.20
C LEU A 55 -5.41 -2.38 -4.05
N PRO A 56 -4.61 -3.44 -3.81
CA PRO A 56 -3.32 -3.58 -4.49
C PRO A 56 -3.41 -3.66 -6.02
N TRP A 57 -4.52 -4.15 -6.53
CA TRP A 57 -4.77 -4.32 -7.97
C TRP A 57 -5.35 -3.09 -8.65
N ASP A 58 -5.81 -2.09 -7.91
CA ASP A 58 -6.28 -0.83 -8.48
C ASP A 58 -5.12 0.14 -8.70
N PRO A 59 -5.17 0.97 -9.74
CA PRO A 59 -4.14 1.99 -9.93
C PRO A 59 -4.19 3.03 -8.82
N SER A 60 -3.04 3.31 -8.20
CA SER A 60 -2.93 4.43 -7.26
C SER A 60 -3.06 5.76 -7.99
N PRO A 61 -3.38 6.87 -7.28
CA PRO A 61 -3.36 8.20 -7.88
C PRO A 61 -2.05 8.53 -8.59
N GLY A 62 -0.91 8.12 -8.01
CA GLY A 62 0.41 8.30 -8.62
C GLY A 62 0.57 7.52 -9.92
N SER A 63 0.05 6.28 -10.00
CA SER A 63 0.08 5.49 -11.23
C SER A 63 -0.77 6.12 -12.33
N ILE A 64 -1.95 6.62 -12.00
CA ILE A 64 -2.81 7.34 -12.96
C ILE A 64 -2.09 8.59 -13.47
N GLN A 65 -1.49 9.36 -12.58
CA GLN A 65 -0.73 10.55 -12.93
C GLN A 65 0.48 10.24 -13.80
N SER A 66 1.18 9.13 -13.53
CA SER A 66 2.33 8.66 -14.33
C SER A 66 1.92 8.02 -15.66
N GLY A 67 0.64 7.75 -15.86
CA GLY A 67 0.10 7.19 -17.09
C GLY A 67 0.26 5.69 -17.25
N GLY A 68 0.56 4.98 -16.17
CA GLY A 68 0.66 3.52 -16.22
C GLY A 68 1.01 2.93 -14.86
N VAL A 69 0.64 1.66 -14.70
CA VAL A 69 1.00 0.86 -13.54
C VAL A 69 2.27 0.08 -13.87
N SER A 70 3.23 0.10 -12.96
CA SER A 70 4.51 -0.60 -13.11
C SER A 70 4.34 -2.08 -12.79
N PHE A 71 4.68 -2.93 -13.76
CA PHE A 71 4.76 -4.38 -13.64
C PHE A 71 6.18 -4.84 -13.96
N SER A 72 6.49 -6.07 -13.58
CA SER A 72 7.71 -6.76 -14.00
C SER A 72 7.30 -7.98 -14.80
N TRP A 73 8.07 -8.32 -15.84
CA TRP A 73 7.85 -9.50 -16.64
C TRP A 73 9.02 -10.46 -16.46
N LEU A 74 8.72 -11.60 -15.85
CA LEU A 74 9.70 -12.62 -15.46
C LEU A 74 9.61 -13.81 -16.40
N ARG A 75 10.71 -14.12 -17.09
CA ARG A 75 10.86 -15.28 -17.94
C ARG A 75 12.30 -15.76 -17.86
N MET A 76 12.56 -17.02 -18.16
CA MET A 76 13.91 -17.59 -18.01
C MET A 76 15.00 -16.85 -18.80
N ASP A 77 14.65 -16.17 -19.88
CA ASP A 77 15.55 -15.31 -20.67
C ASP A 77 15.41 -13.81 -20.34
N ASN A 78 14.59 -13.47 -19.36
CA ASN A 78 14.40 -12.10 -18.86
C ASN A 78 14.29 -12.11 -17.33
N ASN A 79 15.31 -12.68 -16.72
CA ASN A 79 15.34 -13.07 -15.31
C ASN A 79 15.82 -11.93 -14.39
N PHE A 80 15.48 -12.03 -13.10
CA PHE A 80 16.00 -11.13 -12.06
C PHE A 80 15.91 -11.82 -10.70
N SER A 81 16.64 -11.31 -9.69
CA SER A 81 16.73 -11.93 -8.37
C SER A 81 15.97 -11.22 -7.27
N SER A 82 15.50 -10.01 -7.50
CA SER A 82 14.79 -9.26 -6.46
C SER A 82 13.66 -8.40 -7.02
N LEU A 83 12.65 -8.18 -6.19
CA LEU A 83 11.52 -7.30 -6.47
C LEU A 83 11.84 -5.88 -6.00
N VAL A 84 11.17 -4.89 -6.60
CA VAL A 84 11.34 -3.47 -6.28
C VAL A 84 11.02 -3.20 -4.81
N PHE A 85 11.76 -2.26 -4.20
CA PHE A 85 11.57 -1.80 -2.81
C PHE A 85 11.56 -2.92 -1.77
N ASN A 86 12.17 -4.08 -2.05
CA ASN A 86 12.07 -5.29 -1.22
C ASN A 86 10.64 -5.75 -0.97
N TYR A 87 9.71 -5.40 -1.83
CA TYR A 87 8.37 -5.98 -1.77
C TYR A 87 8.45 -7.49 -1.91
N SER A 88 7.56 -8.19 -1.23
CA SER A 88 7.66 -9.64 -1.07
C SER A 88 6.41 -10.38 -1.51
N ASN A 89 5.40 -9.67 -1.94
CA ASN A 89 4.13 -10.24 -2.38
C ASN A 89 3.49 -9.37 -3.46
N GLY A 90 2.49 -9.89 -4.11
CA GLY A 90 1.76 -9.18 -5.13
C GLY A 90 0.82 -10.10 -5.90
N PHE A 91 0.57 -9.76 -7.15
CA PHE A 91 -0.33 -10.52 -8.01
C PHE A 91 0.25 -10.71 -9.42
N ILE A 92 -0.31 -11.67 -10.14
CA ILE A 92 0.14 -12.09 -11.46
C ILE A 92 -1.06 -12.07 -12.40
N PHE A 93 -0.86 -11.47 -13.58
CA PHE A 93 -1.85 -11.51 -14.65
C PHE A 93 -1.65 -12.72 -15.55
N TYR A 94 -2.77 -13.24 -16.09
CA TYR A 94 -2.70 -14.13 -17.24
C TYR A 94 -2.04 -13.43 -18.43
N PRO A 95 -1.24 -14.12 -19.25
CA PRO A 95 -0.94 -13.63 -20.59
C PRO A 95 -2.22 -13.40 -21.38
N ALA A 96 -2.25 -12.39 -22.25
CA ALA A 96 -3.48 -12.00 -22.95
C ALA A 96 -4.14 -13.16 -23.70
N LEU A 97 -3.35 -14.00 -24.39
CA LEU A 97 -3.86 -15.12 -25.17
C LEU A 97 -4.38 -16.30 -24.32
N ASP A 98 -4.02 -16.35 -23.05
CA ASP A 98 -4.44 -17.41 -22.11
C ASP A 98 -5.44 -16.89 -21.06
N THR A 99 -5.92 -15.67 -21.24
CA THR A 99 -6.90 -15.07 -20.33
C THR A 99 -8.24 -15.81 -20.45
N PRO A 100 -8.80 -16.30 -19.33
CA PRO A 100 -10.07 -17.02 -19.38
C PRO A 100 -11.25 -16.12 -19.72
N PRO A 101 -12.36 -16.70 -20.21
CA PRO A 101 -13.59 -15.94 -20.46
C PRO A 101 -14.06 -15.15 -19.23
N GLY A 102 -14.56 -13.95 -19.45
CA GLY A 102 -15.06 -13.06 -18.38
C GLY A 102 -14.00 -12.19 -17.73
N LYS A 103 -12.72 -12.39 -18.10
CA LYS A 103 -11.62 -11.52 -17.68
C LYS A 103 -11.18 -10.63 -18.83
N ASP A 104 -10.64 -9.44 -18.49
CA ASP A 104 -10.15 -8.51 -19.50
C ASP A 104 -8.84 -9.02 -20.12
N ASP A 105 -8.86 -9.32 -21.41
CA ASP A 105 -7.70 -9.74 -22.19
C ASP A 105 -7.04 -8.58 -22.95
N ASN A 106 -7.57 -7.38 -22.82
CA ASN A 106 -7.15 -6.21 -23.58
C ASN A 106 -6.41 -5.15 -22.75
N ILE A 107 -5.70 -5.58 -21.72
CA ILE A 107 -4.86 -4.67 -20.94
C ILE A 107 -3.69 -4.20 -21.80
N ALA A 108 -3.58 -2.89 -21.97
CA ALA A 108 -2.56 -2.30 -22.81
C ALA A 108 -1.20 -2.27 -22.09
N VAL A 109 -0.21 -2.92 -22.69
CA VAL A 109 1.19 -2.67 -22.35
C VAL A 109 1.66 -1.48 -23.17
N LEU A 110 2.10 -0.43 -22.48
CA LEU A 110 2.46 0.85 -23.09
C LEU A 110 3.94 0.93 -23.42
N CYS A 111 4.78 0.41 -22.53
CA CYS A 111 6.23 0.60 -22.58
C CYS A 111 6.96 -0.54 -21.88
N ALA A 112 8.13 -0.88 -22.41
CA ALA A 112 9.04 -1.85 -21.81
C ALA A 112 10.41 -1.23 -21.58
N PHE A 113 10.90 -1.38 -20.34
CA PHE A 113 12.24 -0.99 -19.93
C PHE A 113 13.02 -2.23 -19.52
N PRO A 114 14.26 -2.45 -20.03
CA PRO A 114 15.07 -3.57 -19.59
C PRO A 114 15.39 -3.58 -18.08
N MET A 115 15.41 -2.40 -17.47
CA MET A 115 15.66 -2.20 -16.05
C MET A 115 14.57 -1.33 -15.45
N ASP A 116 14.39 -1.36 -14.13
CA ASP A 116 13.49 -0.46 -13.42
C ASP A 116 13.80 1.01 -13.80
N ALA A 117 12.80 1.74 -14.26
CA ALA A 117 12.98 3.02 -14.94
C ALA A 117 12.43 4.23 -14.18
N ASP A 118 11.99 4.07 -12.93
CA ASP A 118 11.37 5.15 -12.18
C ASP A 118 10.24 5.84 -12.99
N THR A 119 9.18 5.08 -13.29
CA THR A 119 8.07 5.57 -14.11
C THR A 119 7.26 6.68 -13.46
N PHE A 120 7.39 6.87 -12.16
CA PHE A 120 6.67 7.92 -11.42
C PHE A 120 6.86 9.31 -12.03
N ASN A 121 8.05 9.59 -12.54
CA ASN A 121 8.38 10.89 -13.13
C ASN A 121 8.15 10.97 -14.65
N ARG A 122 7.56 9.96 -15.28
CA ARG A 122 7.28 9.95 -16.72
C ARG A 122 6.05 10.80 -17.03
N ASN A 123 6.12 11.55 -18.13
CA ASN A 123 5.18 12.63 -18.45
C ASN A 123 4.15 12.32 -19.53
N THR A 124 3.94 11.06 -19.88
CA THR A 124 2.93 10.70 -20.89
C THR A 124 2.04 9.55 -20.43
N LEU A 125 0.78 9.60 -20.87
CA LEU A 125 -0.22 8.56 -20.65
C LEU A 125 -0.32 7.55 -21.81
N GLN A 126 0.50 7.70 -22.88
CA GLN A 126 0.28 6.98 -24.13
C GLN A 126 1.48 6.18 -24.63
N GLY A 127 2.44 5.89 -23.79
CA GLY A 127 3.64 5.15 -24.19
C GLY A 127 4.71 5.22 -23.13
N CYS A 128 5.98 5.20 -23.53
CA CYS A 128 7.09 5.26 -22.60
C CYS A 128 7.19 6.60 -21.88
N GLY A 129 6.88 7.70 -22.56
CA GLY A 129 7.13 9.02 -22.04
C GLY A 129 8.60 9.30 -21.81
N SER A 130 8.89 10.44 -21.23
CA SER A 130 10.22 10.81 -20.79
C SER A 130 10.20 11.23 -19.32
N ASN A 131 11.30 11.01 -18.62
CA ASN A 131 11.46 11.49 -17.25
C ASN A 131 11.46 13.01 -17.26
N THR A 132 10.65 13.65 -16.44
CA THR A 132 10.49 15.12 -16.41
C THR A 132 11.77 15.85 -16.01
N ALA A 133 12.66 15.20 -15.25
CA ALA A 133 13.95 15.76 -14.87
C ALA A 133 15.03 15.59 -15.97
N TYR A 134 14.85 14.64 -16.88
CA TYR A 134 15.80 14.30 -17.95
C TYR A 134 15.07 14.09 -19.29
N PRO A 135 14.36 15.10 -19.79
CA PRO A 135 13.39 14.89 -20.87
C PRO A 135 14.03 14.55 -22.22
N LEU A 136 15.27 14.95 -22.47
CA LEU A 136 15.94 14.69 -23.75
C LEU A 136 16.48 13.26 -23.82
N GLU A 137 17.20 12.86 -22.78
CA GLU A 137 17.89 11.57 -22.71
C GLU A 137 16.94 10.40 -22.51
N SER A 138 15.84 10.62 -21.79
CA SER A 138 14.89 9.58 -21.40
C SER A 138 13.65 9.47 -22.29
N ARG A 139 13.56 10.26 -23.36
CA ARG A 139 12.45 10.13 -24.32
C ARG A 139 12.46 8.75 -24.99
N PRO A 140 11.34 8.30 -25.58
CA PRO A 140 11.24 6.96 -26.14
C PRO A 140 12.41 6.59 -27.05
N CYS A 141 12.86 5.32 -26.96
CA CYS A 141 14.05 4.86 -27.70
C CYS A 141 13.92 5.07 -29.20
N GLU A 142 12.74 4.84 -29.78
CA GLU A 142 12.49 5.03 -31.19
C GLU A 142 12.73 6.48 -31.66
N GLU A 143 12.38 7.43 -30.82
CA GLU A 143 12.58 8.85 -31.10
C GLU A 143 14.04 9.28 -31.11
N GLN A 144 14.90 8.46 -30.50
CA GLN A 144 16.35 8.69 -30.43
C GLN A 144 17.14 7.83 -31.43
N GLY A 145 16.45 7.08 -32.29
CA GLY A 145 17.10 6.15 -33.22
C GLY A 145 17.68 4.91 -32.55
N ILE A 146 17.26 4.60 -31.32
CA ILE A 146 17.70 3.41 -30.58
C ILE A 146 16.72 2.28 -30.93
N THR A 147 17.15 1.39 -31.84
CA THR A 147 16.33 0.32 -32.38
C THR A 147 16.87 -1.08 -32.10
N THR A 148 18.09 -1.17 -31.56
CA THR A 148 18.72 -2.45 -31.23
C THR A 148 19.10 -2.52 -29.74
N ALA A 149 19.23 -3.76 -29.25
CA ALA A 149 19.69 -3.99 -27.88
C ALA A 149 21.05 -3.36 -27.60
N GLN A 150 21.99 -3.46 -28.57
CA GLN A 150 23.33 -2.91 -28.41
C GLN A 150 23.32 -1.38 -28.30
N GLN A 151 22.48 -0.70 -29.09
CA GLN A 151 22.32 0.74 -29.02
C GLN A 151 21.75 1.13 -27.64
N TRP A 152 20.79 0.38 -27.13
CA TRP A 152 20.22 0.63 -25.82
C TRP A 152 21.27 0.47 -24.71
N ILE A 153 22.08 -0.60 -24.75
CA ILE A 153 23.16 -0.83 -23.77
C ILE A 153 24.15 0.34 -23.78
N SER A 154 24.53 0.81 -24.96
CA SER A 154 25.43 1.95 -25.10
C SER A 154 24.81 3.22 -24.50
N HIS A 155 23.53 3.48 -24.79
CA HIS A 155 22.78 4.59 -24.24
C HIS A 155 22.72 4.52 -22.70
N PHE A 156 22.37 3.38 -22.16
CA PHE A 156 22.26 3.16 -20.71
C PHE A 156 23.60 3.37 -20.00
N ASN A 157 24.70 2.91 -20.57
CA ASN A 157 26.02 3.04 -19.98
C ASN A 157 26.59 4.45 -20.00
N GLN A 158 26.06 5.36 -20.80
CA GLN A 158 26.50 6.74 -20.88
C GLN A 158 25.87 7.64 -19.82
N GLY A 159 24.74 7.24 -19.24
CA GLY A 159 24.00 8.05 -18.28
C GLY A 159 24.67 8.11 -16.90
N ALA A 160 24.72 9.28 -16.29
CA ALA A 160 25.22 9.47 -14.93
C ALA A 160 24.28 8.82 -13.89
N ASN A 161 22.96 8.94 -14.10
CA ASN A 161 21.92 8.19 -13.38
C ASN A 161 21.21 7.28 -14.38
N LYS A 162 21.72 6.08 -14.51
CA LYS A 162 21.33 5.14 -15.57
C LYS A 162 19.84 4.80 -15.57
N TYR A 163 19.21 4.67 -14.40
CA TYR A 163 17.79 4.34 -14.30
C TYR A 163 16.89 5.45 -14.82
N ARG A 164 17.20 6.69 -14.50
CA ARG A 164 16.40 7.86 -14.87
C ARG A 164 16.64 8.32 -16.30
N TYR A 165 17.85 8.12 -16.81
CA TYR A 165 18.22 8.51 -18.18
C TYR A 165 17.80 7.49 -19.23
N GLN A 166 17.55 6.25 -18.86
CA GLN A 166 17.23 5.22 -19.84
C GLN A 166 15.93 5.54 -20.60
N CYS A 167 15.94 5.19 -21.87
CA CYS A 167 14.73 5.16 -22.67
C CYS A 167 14.04 3.79 -22.61
N GLY A 168 12.74 3.75 -22.83
CA GLY A 168 11.97 2.54 -23.02
C GLY A 168 11.52 2.40 -24.47
N TRP A 169 11.21 1.17 -24.89
CA TRP A 169 10.58 0.91 -26.18
C TRP A 169 9.05 0.93 -26.05
N ASN A 170 8.40 1.66 -26.93
CA ASN A 170 6.95 1.64 -27.04
C ASN A 170 6.49 0.27 -27.53
N VAL A 171 5.54 -0.33 -26.84
CA VAL A 171 4.96 -1.65 -27.21
C VAL A 171 3.45 -1.57 -27.39
N ARG A 172 2.96 -0.37 -27.55
CA ARG A 172 1.55 -0.08 -27.71
C ARG A 172 0.97 -0.74 -28.97
N ALA A 173 -0.26 -1.26 -28.85
CA ALA A 173 -0.99 -1.86 -29.96
C ALA A 173 -1.11 -0.91 -31.18
N GLY A 174 -1.03 -1.46 -32.38
CA GLY A 174 -1.15 -0.71 -33.64
C GLY A 174 0.13 -0.03 -34.10
N GLN A 175 1.25 -0.19 -33.41
CA GLN A 175 2.56 0.29 -33.90
C GLN A 175 3.30 -0.84 -34.64
N GLN A 176 3.99 -0.47 -35.70
CA GLN A 176 4.81 -1.41 -36.46
C GLN A 176 5.94 -1.96 -35.58
N ASP A 177 6.30 -3.20 -35.81
CA ASP A 177 7.43 -3.87 -35.15
C ASP A 177 7.33 -3.97 -33.62
N THR A 178 6.12 -3.93 -33.07
CA THR A 178 5.89 -4.02 -31.61
C THR A 178 6.55 -5.26 -31.01
N ALA A 179 6.39 -6.41 -31.65
CA ALA A 179 7.03 -7.67 -31.20
C ALA A 179 8.56 -7.57 -31.26
N ASN A 180 9.09 -7.00 -32.33
CA ASN A 180 10.55 -6.85 -32.48
C ASN A 180 11.13 -5.88 -31.45
N ARG A 181 10.46 -4.76 -31.21
CA ARG A 181 10.90 -3.80 -30.16
C ARG A 181 10.87 -4.42 -28.78
N PHE A 182 9.83 -5.18 -28.45
CA PHE A 182 9.78 -5.92 -27.20
C PHE A 182 10.90 -6.97 -27.13
N TYR A 183 11.17 -7.65 -28.23
CA TYR A 183 12.28 -8.61 -28.28
C TYR A 183 13.64 -7.95 -28.08
N GLN A 184 13.87 -6.74 -28.59
CA GLN A 184 15.08 -5.97 -28.30
C GLN A 184 15.23 -5.68 -26.79
N ASN A 185 14.10 -5.45 -26.11
CA ASN A 185 14.08 -5.32 -24.65
C ASN A 185 14.62 -6.58 -23.95
N ILE A 186 14.18 -7.75 -24.38
CA ILE A 186 14.67 -9.03 -23.83
C ILE A 186 16.16 -9.20 -24.10
N LEU A 187 16.61 -8.93 -25.33
CA LEU A 187 18.03 -9.05 -25.71
C LEU A 187 18.91 -8.10 -24.91
N ALA A 188 18.47 -6.86 -24.71
CA ALA A 188 19.19 -5.91 -23.86
C ALA A 188 19.28 -6.42 -22.42
N ARG A 189 18.19 -6.94 -21.88
CA ARG A 189 18.19 -7.54 -20.53
C ARG A 189 19.15 -8.71 -20.43
N GLN A 190 19.15 -9.63 -21.38
CA GLN A 190 20.08 -10.77 -21.39
C GLN A 190 21.54 -10.31 -21.45
N ALA A 191 21.85 -9.34 -22.30
CA ALA A 191 23.21 -8.82 -22.43
C ALA A 191 23.71 -8.15 -21.15
N MET A 192 22.81 -7.60 -20.36
CA MET A 192 23.13 -6.96 -19.08
C MET A 192 23.05 -7.91 -17.87
N SER A 193 22.62 -9.14 -18.05
CA SER A 193 22.34 -10.08 -16.95
C SER A 193 23.52 -10.34 -16.04
N GLN A 194 24.76 -10.32 -16.57
CA GLN A 194 25.97 -10.50 -15.78
C GLN A 194 26.22 -9.37 -14.80
N GLN A 195 25.77 -8.16 -15.12
CA GLN A 195 26.03 -6.94 -14.34
C GLN A 195 24.81 -6.47 -13.55
N TRP A 196 23.60 -6.62 -14.11
CA TRP A 196 22.39 -5.98 -13.59
C TRP A 196 21.23 -6.96 -13.36
N TRP A 197 21.49 -8.26 -13.38
CA TRP A 197 20.47 -9.29 -13.28
C TRP A 197 19.65 -9.24 -11.98
N ALA A 198 20.21 -8.68 -10.91
CA ALA A 198 19.52 -8.56 -9.62
C ALA A 198 18.32 -7.59 -9.67
N ILE A 199 18.35 -6.63 -10.60
CA ILE A 199 17.35 -5.59 -10.70
C ILE A 199 16.24 -6.04 -11.67
N GLN A 200 14.99 -5.91 -11.25
CA GLN A 200 13.85 -6.24 -12.10
C GLN A 200 13.78 -5.34 -13.34
N ASN A 201 13.16 -5.85 -14.40
CA ASN A 201 12.72 -5.04 -15.53
C ASN A 201 11.41 -4.31 -15.18
N GLU A 202 10.97 -3.44 -16.06
CA GLU A 202 9.72 -2.73 -15.87
C GLU A 202 8.91 -2.67 -17.15
N LEU A 203 7.62 -3.04 -17.05
CA LEU A 203 6.62 -2.78 -18.08
C LEU A 203 5.56 -1.85 -17.49
N ARG A 204 5.17 -0.84 -18.25
CA ARG A 204 4.06 0.04 -17.88
C ARG A 204 2.77 -0.46 -18.53
N LEU A 205 1.78 -0.68 -17.71
CA LEU A 205 0.47 -1.16 -18.14
C LEU A 205 -0.61 -0.13 -17.84
N ALA A 206 -1.54 0.04 -18.78
CA ALA A 206 -2.79 0.74 -18.53
C ALA A 206 -3.86 -0.31 -18.19
N THR A 207 -4.18 -0.44 -16.92
CA THR A 207 -5.23 -1.35 -16.43
C THR A 207 -6.61 -0.73 -16.47
N TRP A 208 -6.68 0.59 -16.56
CA TRP A 208 -7.90 1.36 -16.72
C TRP A 208 -7.98 1.98 -18.14
N PRO A 209 -9.14 2.36 -18.63
CA PRO A 209 -10.48 2.27 -18.03
C PRO A 209 -11.14 0.89 -18.19
N THR A 210 -10.49 -0.08 -18.82
CA THR A 210 -11.09 -1.36 -19.24
C THR A 210 -10.99 -2.45 -18.17
N GLY A 211 -9.90 -2.49 -17.38
CA GLY A 211 -9.66 -3.50 -16.36
C GLY A 211 -9.90 -2.96 -14.95
N TYR A 212 -10.99 -3.37 -14.32
CA TYR A 212 -11.29 -3.04 -12.94
C TYR A 212 -11.74 -4.26 -12.15
N GLY A 213 -11.26 -4.38 -10.93
CA GLY A 213 -11.78 -5.27 -9.92
C GLY A 213 -11.96 -6.71 -10.41
N ALA A 214 -13.20 -7.15 -10.46
CA ALA A 214 -13.58 -8.51 -10.84
C ALA A 214 -13.14 -8.92 -12.27
N ASN A 215 -12.95 -7.97 -13.17
CA ASN A 215 -12.61 -8.23 -14.56
C ASN A 215 -11.11 -8.28 -14.82
N LEU A 216 -10.29 -7.86 -13.88
CA LEU A 216 -8.83 -7.95 -14.01
C LEU A 216 -8.39 -9.39 -14.20
N PRO A 217 -7.46 -9.66 -15.12
CA PRO A 217 -7.02 -11.02 -15.43
C PRO A 217 -6.03 -11.57 -14.40
N ILE A 218 -6.38 -11.48 -13.12
CA ILE A 218 -5.54 -11.98 -12.04
C ILE A 218 -5.59 -13.51 -12.04
N GLN A 219 -4.44 -14.12 -12.28
CA GLN A 219 -4.27 -15.57 -12.27
C GLN A 219 -4.00 -16.08 -10.86
N SER A 220 -3.16 -15.36 -10.10
CA SER A 220 -2.79 -15.72 -8.73
C SER A 220 -2.32 -14.52 -7.96
N PHE A 221 -2.40 -14.62 -6.64
CA PHE A 221 -1.54 -13.87 -5.74
C PHE A 221 -0.26 -14.66 -5.50
N PHE A 222 0.82 -13.98 -5.19
CA PHE A 222 2.08 -14.63 -4.91
C PHE A 222 2.76 -14.04 -3.67
N TYR A 223 3.64 -14.82 -3.06
CA TYR A 223 4.60 -14.34 -2.09
C TYR A 223 5.96 -14.94 -2.36
N GLN A 224 7.00 -14.16 -2.06
CA GLN A 224 8.36 -14.61 -2.19
C GLN A 224 8.76 -15.43 -0.96
N VAL A 225 9.20 -16.66 -1.21
CA VAL A 225 9.64 -17.59 -0.15
C VAL A 225 10.83 -17.00 0.61
N GLY A 226 10.81 -17.14 1.94
CA GLY A 226 11.90 -16.67 2.80
C GLY A 226 11.80 -15.20 3.22
N LYS A 227 10.78 -14.46 2.80
CA LYS A 227 10.56 -13.07 3.19
C LYS A 227 9.57 -13.00 4.35
N SER A 228 9.96 -12.29 5.41
CA SER A 228 9.12 -12.12 6.60
C SER A 228 7.82 -11.38 6.27
N GLY A 229 6.70 -11.92 6.77
CA GLY A 229 5.38 -11.32 6.57
C GLY A 229 4.78 -11.47 5.17
N ALA A 230 5.50 -12.04 4.21
CA ALA A 230 5.07 -12.14 2.81
C ALA A 230 3.81 -12.99 2.66
N LEU A 231 3.74 -14.15 3.30
CA LEU A 231 2.57 -15.02 3.25
C LEU A 231 1.35 -14.36 3.89
N ALA A 232 1.52 -13.69 5.03
CA ALA A 232 0.43 -12.97 5.68
C ALA A 232 -0.15 -11.87 4.77
N ASN A 233 0.71 -11.15 4.08
CA ASN A 233 0.29 -10.13 3.11
C ASN A 233 -0.46 -10.75 1.92
N ALA A 234 0.01 -11.86 1.38
CA ALA A 234 -0.65 -12.56 0.29
C ALA A 234 -2.04 -13.09 0.71
N ARG A 235 -2.15 -13.63 1.93
CA ARG A 235 -3.44 -14.05 2.50
C ARG A 235 -4.41 -12.88 2.66
N ASN A 236 -3.90 -11.72 3.07
CA ASN A 236 -4.71 -10.51 3.15
C ASN A 236 -5.25 -10.09 1.77
N ASP A 237 -4.43 -10.15 0.73
CA ASP A 237 -4.84 -9.83 -0.63
C ASP A 237 -5.89 -10.84 -1.14
N GLN A 238 -5.68 -12.14 -0.93
CA GLN A 238 -6.61 -13.20 -1.28
C GLN A 238 -7.98 -12.96 -0.64
N MET A 239 -7.99 -12.63 0.65
CA MET A 239 -9.20 -12.36 1.42
C MET A 239 -9.92 -11.11 0.91
N ARG A 240 -9.19 -10.01 0.71
CA ARG A 240 -9.77 -8.74 0.23
C ARG A 240 -10.38 -8.90 -1.15
N TYR A 241 -9.76 -9.66 -2.04
CA TYR A 241 -10.28 -9.95 -3.36
C TYR A 241 -11.59 -10.76 -3.28
N TYR A 242 -11.61 -11.78 -2.43
CA TYR A 242 -12.83 -12.55 -2.18
C TYR A 242 -13.95 -11.70 -1.56
N GLU A 243 -13.63 -10.87 -0.57
CA GLU A 243 -14.61 -9.97 0.05
C GLU A 243 -15.22 -8.98 -0.94
N ASN A 244 -14.42 -8.47 -1.87
CA ASN A 244 -14.87 -7.47 -2.83
C ASN A 244 -15.65 -8.09 -4.02
N TYR A 245 -15.23 -9.26 -4.49
CA TYR A 245 -15.72 -9.78 -5.79
C TYR A 245 -16.27 -11.20 -5.72
N GLY A 246 -16.20 -11.88 -4.58
CA GLY A 246 -16.66 -13.26 -4.42
C GLY A 246 -15.83 -14.29 -5.19
N GLN A 247 -14.64 -13.93 -5.65
CA GLN A 247 -13.77 -14.79 -6.43
C GLN A 247 -12.58 -15.29 -5.60
N VAL A 248 -12.29 -16.58 -5.70
CA VAL A 248 -11.17 -17.21 -5.02
C VAL A 248 -9.99 -17.27 -5.96
N ILE A 249 -8.91 -16.59 -5.60
CA ILE A 249 -7.65 -16.56 -6.35
C ILE A 249 -6.60 -17.32 -5.52
N PRO A 250 -5.89 -18.31 -6.09
CA PRO A 250 -4.88 -19.05 -5.34
C PRO A 250 -3.66 -18.20 -5.02
N ILE A 251 -3.02 -18.52 -3.89
CA ILE A 251 -1.70 -18.00 -3.51
C ILE A 251 -0.64 -18.97 -4.00
N ILE A 252 0.35 -18.44 -4.68
CA ILE A 252 1.48 -19.20 -5.24
C ILE A 252 2.78 -18.76 -4.56
N ARG A 253 3.63 -19.72 -4.25
CA ARG A 253 5.00 -19.49 -3.79
C ARG A 253 5.86 -19.11 -4.97
N LEU A 254 6.58 -18.00 -4.87
CA LEU A 254 7.59 -17.59 -5.82
C LEU A 254 8.96 -17.70 -5.16
N THR A 255 9.85 -18.49 -5.78
CA THR A 255 11.27 -18.50 -5.45
C THR A 255 12.03 -17.87 -6.59
N LEU A 256 12.65 -16.72 -6.35
CA LEU A 256 13.49 -16.04 -7.33
C LEU A 256 14.88 -16.68 -7.38
N PRO A 257 15.56 -16.62 -8.53
CA PRO A 257 16.89 -17.20 -8.66
C PRO A 257 17.89 -16.48 -7.73
N SER A 258 18.82 -17.25 -7.16
CA SER A 258 19.89 -16.73 -6.31
C SER A 258 21.18 -16.46 -7.10
N THR A 259 21.32 -17.02 -8.28
CA THR A 259 22.43 -16.80 -9.22
C THR A 259 21.91 -16.58 -10.63
N VAL A 260 22.73 -16.01 -11.51
CA VAL A 260 22.34 -15.68 -12.88
C VAL A 260 21.93 -16.91 -13.70
N ASN A 261 22.39 -18.09 -13.35
CA ASN A 261 22.10 -19.35 -14.04
C ASN A 261 20.94 -20.14 -13.42
N ASP A 262 20.44 -19.70 -12.27
CA ASP A 262 19.29 -20.32 -11.63
C ASP A 262 17.98 -19.93 -12.32
N LYS A 263 16.95 -20.71 -12.03
CA LYS A 263 15.58 -20.43 -12.49
C LYS A 263 14.69 -20.02 -11.35
N ALA A 264 13.72 -19.16 -11.63
CA ALA A 264 12.59 -18.96 -10.75
C ALA A 264 11.69 -20.20 -10.75
N THR A 265 11.02 -20.44 -9.64
CA THR A 265 10.07 -21.55 -9.49
C THR A 265 8.78 -21.04 -8.86
N PHE A 266 7.68 -21.68 -9.27
CA PHE A 266 6.34 -21.40 -8.78
C PHE A 266 5.76 -22.69 -8.21
N ALA A 267 5.25 -22.62 -6.98
CA ALA A 267 4.68 -23.77 -6.30
C ALA A 267 3.38 -23.41 -5.58
N TYR A 268 2.47 -24.36 -5.54
CA TYR A 268 1.24 -24.27 -4.75
C TYR A 268 1.36 -25.09 -3.49
N SER A 269 0.86 -24.54 -2.37
CA SER A 269 0.66 -25.28 -1.14
C SER A 269 -0.71 -24.95 -0.57
N GLU A 270 -1.48 -26.00 -0.27
CA GLU A 270 -2.79 -25.85 0.34
C GLU A 270 -2.70 -25.11 1.69
N ALA A 271 -1.65 -25.37 2.46
CA ALA A 271 -1.42 -24.76 3.77
C ALA A 271 -1.20 -23.22 3.69
N ASP A 272 -0.84 -22.69 2.54
CA ASP A 272 -0.64 -21.26 2.36
C ASP A 272 -1.95 -20.47 2.20
N GLN A 273 -3.03 -21.14 1.83
CA GLN A 273 -4.29 -20.48 1.50
C GLN A 273 -4.97 -19.94 2.75
N GLY A 274 -5.43 -18.67 2.66
CA GLY A 274 -6.15 -18.04 3.77
C GLY A 274 -7.63 -18.39 3.82
N ILE A 275 -8.18 -18.97 2.76
CA ILE A 275 -9.60 -19.30 2.63
C ILE A 275 -9.78 -20.83 2.79
N GLY A 276 -10.81 -21.24 3.56
CA GLY A 276 -11.12 -22.64 3.78
C GLY A 276 -10.36 -23.30 4.94
N GLU A 277 -9.51 -22.55 5.62
CA GLU A 277 -8.86 -22.99 6.86
C GLU A 277 -9.68 -22.62 8.11
N PRO A 278 -9.35 -23.12 9.30
CA PRO A 278 -9.95 -22.59 10.53
C PRO A 278 -9.76 -21.09 10.65
N LEU A 279 -10.78 -20.39 11.14
CA LEU A 279 -10.69 -18.97 11.41
C LEU A 279 -9.55 -18.69 12.39
N THR A 280 -8.64 -17.80 12.03
CA THR A 280 -7.50 -17.39 12.85
C THR A 280 -7.48 -15.89 13.07
N LEU A 281 -7.04 -15.48 14.24
CA LEU A 281 -6.88 -14.10 14.67
C LEU A 281 -5.80 -14.07 15.74
N ASP A 282 -5.01 -13.00 15.81
CA ASP A 282 -4.17 -12.75 16.97
C ASP A 282 -5.07 -12.46 18.17
N THR A 283 -5.13 -13.39 19.10
CA THR A 283 -5.99 -13.32 20.30
C THR A 283 -5.27 -12.77 21.53
N SER A 284 -4.01 -12.38 21.42
CA SER A 284 -3.25 -11.83 22.54
C SER A 284 -3.83 -10.50 23.04
N PRO A 285 -3.74 -10.22 24.35
CA PRO A 285 -4.19 -8.94 24.90
C PRO A 285 -3.53 -7.75 24.19
N ALA A 286 -4.31 -6.70 23.99
CA ALA A 286 -3.85 -5.46 23.38
C ALA A 286 -4.17 -4.28 24.28
N HIS A 287 -3.38 -3.19 24.13
CA HIS A 287 -3.58 -1.94 24.84
C HIS A 287 -3.44 -0.77 23.89
N LEU A 288 -4.38 0.18 23.96
CA LEU A 288 -4.32 1.43 23.23
C LEU A 288 -4.29 2.62 24.18
N GLN A 289 -3.57 3.65 23.80
CA GLN A 289 -3.63 4.97 24.39
C GLN A 289 -4.78 5.76 23.78
N GLY A 290 -5.19 6.82 24.45
CA GLY A 290 -6.29 7.62 23.97
C GLY A 290 -5.86 8.88 23.26
N VAL A 291 -6.86 9.59 22.79
CA VAL A 291 -6.82 10.91 22.18
C VAL A 291 -7.83 11.80 22.87
N ALA A 292 -7.82 13.10 22.58
CA ALA A 292 -8.92 13.96 22.97
C ALA A 292 -10.12 13.73 22.05
N ILE A 293 -11.26 13.45 22.64
CA ILE A 293 -12.52 13.34 21.92
C ILE A 293 -13.20 14.70 21.92
N VAL A 294 -13.44 15.22 20.72
CA VAL A 294 -14.14 16.48 20.52
C VAL A 294 -15.62 16.20 20.27
N THR A 295 -16.46 16.60 21.18
CA THR A 295 -17.94 16.52 21.03
C THR A 295 -18.46 15.15 20.61
N SER A 296 -18.01 14.05 21.16
CA SER A 296 -18.43 12.67 20.80
C SER A 296 -18.08 12.22 19.38
N THR A 297 -17.26 12.97 18.67
CA THR A 297 -16.82 12.63 17.33
C THR A 297 -15.50 11.88 17.36
N LEU A 298 -15.43 10.72 16.72
CA LEU A 298 -14.19 9.97 16.54
C LEU A 298 -13.18 10.77 15.73
N PRO A 299 -11.88 10.73 16.11
CA PRO A 299 -10.85 11.32 15.27
C PRO A 299 -10.74 10.56 13.95
N PRO A 300 -10.78 11.25 12.78
CA PRO A 300 -10.66 10.59 11.48
C PRO A 300 -9.26 10.02 11.21
N SER A 301 -8.23 10.58 11.84
CA SER A 301 -6.83 10.16 11.66
C SER A 301 -6.13 9.96 13.01
N PRO A 302 -6.57 8.96 13.81
CA PRO A 302 -6.00 8.75 15.14
C PRO A 302 -4.53 8.36 15.05
N ASP A 303 -3.76 8.72 16.09
CA ASP A 303 -2.38 8.30 16.23
C ASP A 303 -2.25 6.78 16.23
N THR A 304 -1.04 6.29 15.90
CA THR A 304 -0.70 4.87 15.95
C THR A 304 -0.88 4.26 17.34
N ASP A 305 -0.78 5.05 18.41
CA ASP A 305 -1.02 4.59 19.79
C ASP A 305 -2.51 4.45 20.11
N ALA A 306 -3.38 5.14 19.36
CA ALA A 306 -4.81 5.24 19.61
C ALA A 306 -5.64 4.39 18.65
N SER A 307 -5.02 3.66 17.76
CA SER A 307 -5.69 2.79 16.81
C SER A 307 -4.87 1.54 16.54
N MET A 308 -5.55 0.48 16.15
CA MET A 308 -4.92 -0.77 15.76
C MET A 308 -5.81 -1.52 14.78
N GLN A 309 -5.23 -2.45 14.07
CA GLN A 309 -5.98 -3.33 13.20
C GLN A 309 -5.40 -4.73 13.25
N ARG A 310 -6.22 -5.69 13.65
CA ARG A 310 -5.92 -7.11 13.53
C ARG A 310 -6.89 -7.73 12.55
N ARG A 311 -6.36 -8.36 11.51
CA ARG A 311 -7.16 -9.03 10.50
C ARG A 311 -7.25 -10.51 10.78
N ALA A 312 -8.44 -11.05 10.61
CA ALA A 312 -8.66 -12.49 10.63
C ALA A 312 -8.18 -13.11 9.32
N PHE A 313 -7.83 -14.39 9.37
CA PHE A 313 -7.48 -15.21 8.22
C PHE A 313 -8.22 -16.54 8.30
N GLY A 314 -8.31 -17.23 7.17
CA GLY A 314 -8.99 -18.52 7.13
C GLY A 314 -10.49 -18.39 7.28
N GLY A 315 -11.11 -19.47 7.74
CA GLY A 315 -12.56 -19.52 7.83
C GLY A 315 -13.27 -19.33 6.51
N ASN A 316 -14.46 -18.74 6.57
CA ASN A 316 -15.30 -18.47 5.41
C ASN A 316 -15.65 -16.97 5.34
N PRO A 317 -14.86 -16.15 4.63
CA PRO A 317 -15.15 -14.71 4.49
C PRO A 317 -16.50 -14.48 3.76
N PRO A 318 -17.07 -13.27 3.86
CA PRO A 318 -16.52 -12.07 4.50
C PRO A 318 -16.58 -12.12 6.03
N TYR A 319 -15.64 -11.39 6.65
CA TYR A 319 -15.60 -11.24 8.10
C TYR A 319 -16.40 -10.02 8.55
N ARG A 320 -16.90 -10.12 9.79
CA ARG A 320 -17.49 -8.96 10.47
C ARG A 320 -16.90 -8.85 11.87
N TYR A 321 -16.52 -7.65 12.23
CA TYR A 321 -15.88 -7.30 13.49
C TYR A 321 -16.87 -6.55 14.37
N ARG A 322 -16.84 -6.80 15.67
CA ARG A 322 -17.64 -6.08 16.65
C ARG A 322 -16.87 -5.84 17.93
N SER A 323 -17.25 -4.79 18.65
CA SER A 323 -16.75 -4.47 19.99
C SER A 323 -17.83 -4.80 21.02
N SER A 324 -17.42 -5.34 22.17
CA SER A 324 -18.32 -5.55 23.30
C SER A 324 -18.81 -4.24 23.92
N ASN A 325 -18.07 -3.14 23.72
CA ASN A 325 -18.44 -1.81 24.17
C ASN A 325 -17.89 -0.75 23.21
N SER A 326 -18.73 -0.27 22.31
CA SER A 326 -18.35 0.74 21.32
C SER A 326 -18.08 2.12 21.92
N SER A 327 -18.50 2.37 23.15
CA SER A 327 -18.16 3.59 23.87
C SER A 327 -16.73 3.61 24.40
N ILE A 328 -16.07 2.46 24.49
CA ILE A 328 -14.67 2.30 24.88
C ILE A 328 -13.80 2.10 23.66
N ALA A 329 -14.13 1.11 22.83
CA ALA A 329 -13.41 0.77 21.61
C ALA A 329 -14.39 0.76 20.44
N TYR A 330 -14.21 1.69 19.53
CA TYR A 330 -14.97 1.68 18.28
C TYR A 330 -14.23 0.78 17.28
N VAL A 331 -14.95 -0.13 16.65
CA VAL A 331 -14.39 -1.00 15.59
C VAL A 331 -15.16 -0.80 14.29
N ASP A 332 -14.41 -0.66 13.18
CA ASP A 332 -15.00 -0.76 11.86
C ASP A 332 -15.40 -2.20 11.58
N SER A 333 -16.68 -2.43 11.31
CA SER A 333 -17.24 -3.78 11.18
C SER A 333 -16.68 -4.56 9.99
N ILE A 334 -16.16 -3.88 8.99
CA ILE A 334 -15.64 -4.49 7.77
C ILE A 334 -14.12 -4.65 7.84
N THR A 335 -13.40 -3.63 8.25
CA THR A 335 -11.93 -3.63 8.23
C THR A 335 -11.31 -4.16 9.51
N GLY A 336 -12.06 -4.18 10.61
CA GLY A 336 -11.53 -4.54 11.93
C GLY A 336 -10.65 -3.48 12.57
N LYS A 337 -10.55 -2.28 11.98
CA LYS A 337 -9.80 -1.18 12.57
C LYS A 337 -10.48 -0.70 13.83
N VAL A 338 -9.71 -0.64 14.92
CA VAL A 338 -10.17 -0.19 16.23
C VAL A 338 -9.60 1.17 16.54
N THR A 339 -10.45 2.05 17.04
CA THR A 339 -10.07 3.39 17.50
C THR A 339 -10.48 3.56 18.96
N SER A 340 -9.58 4.11 19.77
CA SER A 340 -9.86 4.48 21.17
C SER A 340 -10.98 5.52 21.23
N PHE A 341 -11.97 5.26 22.08
CA PHE A 341 -13.09 6.18 22.26
C PHE A 341 -13.45 6.45 23.72
N GLY A 342 -13.09 5.56 24.62
CA GLY A 342 -13.30 5.71 26.07
C GLY A 342 -12.29 4.89 26.85
N ASN A 343 -12.22 5.13 28.16
CA ASN A 343 -11.31 4.42 29.06
C ASN A 343 -11.96 3.14 29.57
N GLY A 344 -11.19 2.08 29.67
CA GLY A 344 -11.63 0.79 30.19
C GLY A 344 -11.26 -0.37 29.32
N SER A 345 -12.03 -1.45 29.36
CA SER A 345 -11.78 -2.68 28.65
C SER A 345 -12.95 -3.03 27.73
N ALA A 346 -12.62 -3.61 26.60
CA ALA A 346 -13.58 -4.16 25.64
C ALA A 346 -13.00 -5.43 25.03
N THR A 347 -13.85 -6.24 24.43
CA THR A 347 -13.46 -7.42 23.65
C THR A 347 -13.80 -7.18 22.20
N ILE A 348 -12.83 -7.36 21.32
CA ILE A 348 -13.05 -7.27 19.87
C ILE A 348 -13.22 -8.70 19.35
N THR A 349 -14.31 -8.94 18.64
CA THR A 349 -14.67 -10.25 18.11
C THR A 349 -14.83 -10.17 16.60
N VAL A 350 -14.24 -11.14 15.89
CA VAL A 350 -14.49 -11.36 14.46
C VAL A 350 -15.35 -12.60 14.28
N ARG A 351 -16.27 -12.53 13.34
CA ARG A 351 -17.11 -13.65 12.92
C ARG A 351 -17.02 -13.84 11.41
N ASP A 352 -16.88 -15.09 10.97
CA ASP A 352 -16.95 -15.47 9.57
C ASP A 352 -18.40 -15.80 9.13
N GLN A 353 -18.58 -16.13 7.86
CA GLN A 353 -19.90 -16.50 7.31
C GLN A 353 -20.45 -17.80 7.87
N SER A 354 -19.60 -18.71 8.33
CA SER A 354 -20.01 -20.00 8.92
C SER A 354 -20.36 -19.90 10.40
N GLY A 355 -20.13 -18.75 11.03
CA GLY A 355 -20.39 -18.52 12.44
C GLY A 355 -19.19 -18.79 13.35
N GLN A 356 -18.01 -19.13 12.81
CA GLN A 356 -16.79 -19.19 13.60
C GLN A 356 -16.44 -17.83 14.16
N GLU A 357 -15.97 -17.78 15.40
CA GLU A 357 -15.59 -16.54 16.08
C GLU A 357 -14.22 -16.66 16.73
N LYS A 358 -13.47 -15.57 16.72
CA LYS A 358 -12.25 -15.35 17.50
C LYS A 358 -12.28 -13.96 18.09
N SER A 359 -11.63 -13.80 19.24
CA SER A 359 -11.65 -12.55 20.00
C SER A 359 -10.30 -12.21 20.60
N TYR A 360 -10.09 -10.93 20.86
CA TYR A 360 -8.98 -10.49 21.71
C TYR A 360 -9.46 -9.44 22.72
N PRO A 361 -8.88 -9.44 23.95
CA PRO A 361 -9.17 -8.44 24.95
C PRO A 361 -8.36 -7.18 24.66
N LEU A 362 -8.99 -6.02 24.85
CA LEU A 362 -8.40 -4.72 24.63
C LEU A 362 -8.63 -3.82 25.82
N SER A 363 -7.58 -3.17 26.31
CA SER A 363 -7.65 -2.12 27.32
C SER A 363 -7.28 -0.78 26.71
N ILE A 364 -7.97 0.27 27.15
CA ILE A 364 -7.76 1.63 26.65
C ILE A 364 -7.63 2.57 27.86
N SER A 365 -6.61 3.42 27.83
CA SER A 365 -6.38 4.47 28.83
C SER A 365 -6.07 5.80 28.15
N ASN A 366 -6.15 6.88 28.93
CA ASN A 366 -5.80 8.24 28.50
C ASN A 366 -6.66 8.76 27.34
N VAL A 367 -7.93 8.41 27.30
CA VAL A 367 -8.90 9.08 26.45
C VAL A 367 -9.42 10.30 27.19
N PHE A 368 -9.30 11.46 26.55
CA PHE A 368 -9.64 12.76 27.15
C PHE A 368 -10.83 13.38 26.42
N ILE A 369 -11.49 14.28 27.13
CA ILE A 369 -12.39 15.26 26.55
C ILE A 369 -11.80 16.66 26.72
N ILE A 370 -12.10 17.54 25.78
CA ILE A 370 -11.68 18.93 25.84
C ILE A 370 -12.65 19.73 26.68
N ILE A 371 -12.11 20.49 27.62
CA ILE A 371 -12.88 21.35 28.54
C ILE A 371 -12.59 22.82 28.24
N LYS A 372 -13.59 23.51 27.74
CA LYS A 372 -13.51 24.96 27.53
C LYS A 372 -13.98 25.69 28.81
N SER A 373 -13.11 26.49 29.40
CA SER A 373 -13.48 27.32 30.57
C SER A 373 -14.34 28.53 30.20
N GLY A 374 -14.32 28.94 28.93
CA GLY A 374 -14.94 30.18 28.46
C GLY A 374 -14.19 31.44 28.89
N ARG A 375 -12.93 31.31 29.33
CA ARG A 375 -12.14 32.42 29.87
C ARG A 375 -10.81 32.57 29.16
N PHE A 376 -10.40 33.82 29.02
CA PHE A 376 -9.01 34.21 28.82
C PHE A 376 -8.40 34.48 30.19
N ALA A 377 -7.24 33.94 30.47
CA ALA A 377 -6.56 34.09 31.75
C ALA A 377 -5.04 34.07 31.57
N GLN A 378 -4.35 34.62 32.52
CA GLN A 378 -2.91 34.40 32.72
C GLN A 378 -2.66 32.93 33.03
N PHE A 379 -1.42 32.49 32.89
CA PHE A 379 -1.07 31.06 32.97
C PHE A 379 -1.44 30.44 34.33
N SER A 380 -0.98 31.01 35.45
CA SER A 380 -1.27 30.43 36.77
C SER A 380 -2.75 30.47 37.15
N PRO A 381 -3.49 31.55 36.92
CA PRO A 381 -4.94 31.53 37.08
C PRO A 381 -5.65 30.46 36.21
N CYS A 382 -5.19 30.24 34.98
CA CYS A 382 -5.73 29.20 34.11
C CYS A 382 -5.56 27.80 34.74
N LEU A 383 -4.40 27.50 35.31
CA LEU A 383 -4.18 26.23 35.99
C LEU A 383 -5.22 26.01 37.11
N SER A 384 -5.49 27.05 37.92
CA SER A 384 -6.45 26.97 38.99
C SER A 384 -7.90 26.82 38.51
N ILE A 385 -8.26 27.55 37.46
CA ILE A 385 -9.58 27.42 36.82
C ILE A 385 -9.81 25.98 36.34
N LEU A 386 -8.86 25.41 35.61
CA LEU A 386 -8.97 24.05 35.09
C LEU A 386 -8.96 23.00 36.21
N SER A 387 -8.11 23.19 37.24
CA SER A 387 -8.10 22.30 38.39
C SER A 387 -9.47 22.25 39.08
N GLY A 388 -10.13 23.40 39.22
CA GLY A 388 -11.49 23.49 39.77
C GLY A 388 -12.54 22.77 38.90
N MET A 389 -12.25 22.53 37.63
CA MET A 389 -13.10 21.78 36.70
C MET A 389 -12.68 20.30 36.58
N GLY A 390 -11.70 19.86 37.35
CA GLY A 390 -11.14 18.51 37.26
C GLY A 390 -10.33 18.29 35.99
N ALA A 391 -9.83 19.37 35.37
CA ALA A 391 -9.08 19.37 34.14
C ALA A 391 -7.63 19.86 34.33
N ARG A 392 -6.82 19.65 33.31
CA ARG A 392 -5.44 20.17 33.23
C ARG A 392 -5.15 20.75 31.87
N LEU A 393 -4.08 21.52 31.75
CA LEU A 393 -3.60 21.97 30.45
C LEU A 393 -3.01 20.80 29.66
N PRO A 394 -3.29 20.73 28.36
CA PRO A 394 -2.55 19.84 27.47
C PRO A 394 -1.09 20.32 27.32
N SER A 395 -0.17 19.38 27.15
CA SER A 395 1.16 19.72 26.66
C SER A 395 1.08 20.17 25.20
N LEU A 396 2.14 20.80 24.70
CA LEU A 396 2.26 21.13 23.28
C LEU A 396 2.14 19.87 22.42
N SER A 397 2.82 18.79 22.79
CA SER A 397 2.76 17.51 22.10
C SER A 397 1.35 16.94 22.08
N GLU A 398 0.60 17.05 23.16
CA GLU A 398 -0.80 16.61 23.20
C GLU A 398 -1.68 17.46 22.28
N TRP A 399 -1.51 18.79 22.26
CA TRP A 399 -2.25 19.65 21.34
C TRP A 399 -1.98 19.30 19.87
N GLU A 400 -0.73 19.06 19.53
CA GLU A 400 -0.34 18.66 18.16
C GLU A 400 -0.97 17.32 17.76
N LYS A 401 -0.93 16.33 18.66
CA LYS A 401 -1.59 15.03 18.43
C LYS A 401 -3.09 15.19 18.19
N PHE A 402 -3.78 15.98 18.98
CA PHE A 402 -5.21 16.26 18.82
C PHE A 402 -5.49 16.92 17.48
N TYR A 403 -4.70 17.93 17.14
CA TYR A 403 -4.81 18.66 15.89
C TYR A 403 -4.67 17.76 14.66
N PHE A 404 -3.64 16.93 14.63
CA PHE A 404 -3.42 15.99 13.50
C PHE A 404 -4.43 14.85 13.48
N SER A 405 -4.88 14.37 14.63
CA SER A 405 -5.90 13.32 14.71
C SER A 405 -7.24 13.74 14.10
N TYR A 406 -7.56 15.03 14.12
CA TYR A 406 -8.75 15.61 13.52
C TYR A 406 -8.47 16.27 12.16
N ASP A 407 -7.42 15.85 11.46
CA ASP A 407 -7.05 16.33 10.13
C ASP A 407 -6.91 17.86 10.06
N ARG A 408 -6.36 18.47 11.12
CA ARG A 408 -6.18 19.92 11.25
C ARG A 408 -7.51 20.70 11.33
N ARG A 409 -8.56 20.05 11.81
CA ARG A 409 -9.92 20.59 11.89
C ARG A 409 -10.54 20.37 13.27
N LEU A 410 -9.85 20.76 14.33
CA LEU A 410 -10.37 20.63 15.69
C LEU A 410 -11.64 21.46 15.92
N GLN A 411 -11.71 22.66 15.35
CA GLN A 411 -12.85 23.57 15.47
C GLN A 411 -13.22 23.87 16.94
N ILE A 412 -12.21 24.10 17.76
CA ILE A 412 -12.38 24.39 19.18
C ILE A 412 -12.27 25.89 19.45
N SER A 413 -11.20 26.52 18.92
CA SER A 413 -10.93 27.94 19.08
C SER A 413 -9.92 28.43 18.05
N SER A 414 -10.18 29.60 17.49
CA SER A 414 -9.25 30.34 16.63
C SER A 414 -8.28 31.23 17.41
N ASN A 415 -8.34 31.21 18.74
CA ASN A 415 -7.47 31.98 19.61
C ASN A 415 -6.32 31.12 20.13
N TYR A 416 -5.24 31.78 20.55
CA TYR A 416 -4.15 31.11 21.27
C TYR A 416 -4.64 30.57 22.60
N ALA A 417 -4.40 29.31 22.86
CA ALA A 417 -4.68 28.61 24.10
C ALA A 417 -3.37 28.21 24.78
N TRP A 418 -3.34 28.27 26.11
CA TRP A 418 -2.19 27.84 26.89
C TRP A 418 -1.85 26.38 26.69
N THR A 419 -0.56 26.04 26.61
CA THR A 419 -0.05 24.68 26.80
C THR A 419 0.68 24.57 28.14
N ALA A 420 0.81 23.34 28.62
CA ALA A 420 1.61 23.07 29.82
C ALA A 420 3.12 23.08 29.55
N THR A 421 3.56 23.26 28.32
CA THR A 421 4.96 23.11 27.90
C THR A 421 5.66 24.48 27.95
N PRO A 422 6.69 24.65 28.81
CA PRO A 422 7.51 25.86 28.81
C PRO A 422 8.35 25.92 27.53
N THR A 423 8.68 27.14 27.11
CA THR A 423 9.63 27.36 26.01
C THR A 423 11.06 27.44 26.55
N LYS A 424 12.04 27.57 25.66
CA LYS A 424 13.45 27.80 26.02
C LYS A 424 13.68 29.21 26.60
N ILE A 425 12.73 30.12 26.44
CA ILE A 425 12.81 31.48 26.98
C ILE A 425 12.24 31.44 28.42
N PRO A 426 13.03 31.78 29.47
CA PRO A 426 12.52 31.78 30.82
C PRO A 426 11.26 32.63 31.01
N GLY A 427 10.31 32.13 31.80
CA GLY A 427 9.04 32.82 32.05
C GLY A 427 8.05 32.81 30.93
N THR A 428 8.20 31.90 29.94
CA THR A 428 7.28 31.74 28.82
C THR A 428 6.81 30.29 28.67
N HIS A 429 5.59 30.16 28.21
CA HIS A 429 5.01 28.87 27.80
C HIS A 429 4.52 28.95 26.36
N TRP A 430 4.51 27.80 25.69
CA TRP A 430 3.91 27.70 24.34
C TRP A 430 2.42 27.96 24.44
N ALA A 431 1.93 28.77 23.51
CA ALA A 431 0.51 28.93 23.19
C ALA A 431 0.22 28.36 21.80
N PHE A 432 -0.89 27.66 21.68
CA PHE A 432 -1.29 26.95 20.50
C PHE A 432 -2.68 27.39 20.04
N VAL A 433 -2.88 27.57 18.72
CA VAL A 433 -4.20 27.85 18.15
C VAL A 433 -4.82 26.56 17.68
N PRO A 434 -5.84 26.03 18.37
CA PRO A 434 -6.39 24.71 18.05
C PRO A 434 -6.95 24.56 16.63
N ASP A 435 -7.50 25.63 16.06
CA ASP A 435 -8.17 25.55 14.74
C ASP A 435 -7.20 25.63 13.56
N ILE A 436 -6.00 26.21 13.73
CA ILE A 436 -5.06 26.46 12.64
C ILE A 436 -3.63 25.97 12.90
N GLY A 437 -3.34 25.52 14.12
CA GLY A 437 -2.04 24.92 14.46
C GLY A 437 -0.90 25.92 14.65
N TYR A 438 -1.16 27.20 14.83
CA TYR A 438 -0.12 28.20 15.04
C TYR A 438 0.44 28.10 16.46
N LEU A 439 1.72 28.46 16.59
CA LEU A 439 2.47 28.47 17.83
C LEU A 439 3.03 29.84 18.13
N GLU A 440 3.05 30.21 19.40
CA GLU A 440 3.75 31.39 19.88
C GLU A 440 4.22 31.20 21.32
N ALA A 441 5.36 31.81 21.68
CA ALA A 441 5.82 31.85 23.03
C ALA A 441 5.15 33.02 23.77
N TYR A 442 4.36 32.69 24.79
CA TYR A 442 3.65 33.70 25.60
C TYR A 442 4.29 33.87 26.95
N ILE A 443 4.38 35.14 27.42
CA ILE A 443 4.87 35.45 28.75
C ILE A 443 3.89 34.91 29.79
N SER A 444 4.33 33.96 30.57
CA SER A 444 3.52 33.22 31.56
C SER A 444 3.91 33.55 33.02
N ASP A 445 4.98 34.30 33.22
CA ASP A 445 5.49 34.67 34.54
C ASP A 445 6.00 36.13 34.54
N GLY A 446 5.99 36.77 35.71
CA GLY A 446 6.48 38.13 35.89
C GLY A 446 5.43 39.22 35.61
N PRO A 447 5.85 40.51 35.62
CA PRO A 447 4.92 41.63 35.55
C PRO A 447 4.26 41.85 34.21
N ASN A 448 4.82 41.28 33.15
CA ASN A 448 4.32 41.42 31.75
C ASN A 448 3.57 40.19 31.26
N GLN A 449 3.01 39.39 32.18
CA GLN A 449 2.22 38.21 31.79
C GLN A 449 1.08 38.59 30.85
N VAL A 450 0.84 37.73 29.87
CA VAL A 450 -0.29 37.88 28.93
C VAL A 450 -1.38 36.86 29.26
N SER A 451 -2.57 37.11 28.76
CA SER A 451 -3.68 36.18 28.84
C SER A 451 -3.83 35.41 27.56
N ALA A 452 -4.19 34.13 27.68
CA ALA A 452 -4.57 33.27 26.57
C ALA A 452 -5.85 32.49 26.89
N GLU A 453 -6.43 31.87 25.94
CA GLU A 453 -7.62 31.07 26.18
C GLU A 453 -7.31 29.88 27.09
N CYS A 454 -8.13 29.69 28.10
CA CYS A 454 -7.98 28.63 29.08
C CYS A 454 -8.81 27.42 28.68
N ILE A 455 -8.18 26.49 27.99
CA ILE A 455 -8.78 25.22 27.51
C ILE A 455 -7.95 24.08 28.07
N GLY A 456 -8.63 23.12 28.68
CA GLY A 456 -7.98 21.97 29.27
C GLY A 456 -8.49 20.66 28.73
N ILE A 457 -7.94 19.58 29.29
CA ILE A 457 -8.37 18.21 29.03
C ILE A 457 -8.68 17.52 30.35
N LYS A 458 -9.59 16.58 30.29
CA LYS A 458 -10.04 15.74 31.38
C LYS A 458 -10.24 14.34 30.89
N LEU A 459 -9.97 13.31 31.71
CA LEU A 459 -10.31 11.94 31.35
C LEU A 459 -11.81 11.82 31.05
N LYS A 460 -12.10 11.16 29.93
CA LYS A 460 -13.45 10.91 29.49
C LYS A 460 -14.20 9.98 30.45
#